data_3dbb02d3e5b4f27a5d414d330e692cf1
#
_entry.id   3dbb02d3e5b4f27a5d414d330e692cf1
#
_cell.length_a   1.000
_cell.length_b   1.000
_cell.length_c   1.000
_cell.angle_alpha   90.00
_cell.angle_beta   90.00
_cell.angle_gamma   90.00
#
_symmetry.space_group_name_H-M   'P 1'
#
loop_
_entity.id
_entity.type
_entity.pdbx_description
1 polymer ?
#
loop_
_entity_poly.entity_id
_entity_poly.type
_entity_poly.pdbx_seq_one_letter_code
_entity_poly.pdbx_strand_id
1 'polypeptide(L)'
;MLAGLRRAGVEPVLVWIDAHADFNTPETSPSGFLGGMPLAMIVGRGPLGLCDSVGLRPLPEDRVWLIDGRDLDKLERVAVDGSALRRTGMAGLASLRLDAPVHLHLDIDVIDAAEAPGNNYPVPGGPSVAETVAACRAFVGANRVAAISVSGWAGALDRDGRTQAACARVLAAMTASP
;
A
#
# COMPACT_ATOMS: atom_id res chain seq x y z
N MET A 1 0.74 1.30 -12.73
CA MET A 1 1.94 0.48 -12.48
C MET A 1 1.71 -0.98 -12.86
N LEU A 2 0.79 -1.73 -12.23
CA LEU A 2 0.53 -3.17 -12.48
C LEU A 2 0.27 -3.50 -13.95
N ALA A 3 -0.57 -2.73 -14.65
CA ALA A 3 -0.81 -2.92 -16.07
C ALA A 3 0.47 -2.79 -16.92
N GLY A 4 1.36 -1.89 -16.56
CA GLY A 4 2.67 -1.72 -17.22
C GLY A 4 3.59 -2.90 -17.00
N LEU A 5 3.69 -3.41 -15.76
CA LEU A 5 4.46 -4.61 -15.44
C LEU A 5 3.98 -5.82 -16.24
N ARG A 6 2.67 -6.05 -16.28
CA ARG A 6 2.09 -7.17 -17.04
C ARG A 6 2.32 -7.07 -18.55
N ARG A 7 2.23 -5.86 -19.13
CA ARG A 7 2.61 -5.65 -20.54
C ARG A 7 4.08 -5.95 -20.82
N ALA A 8 4.95 -5.77 -19.82
CA ALA A 8 6.35 -6.13 -19.89
C ALA A 8 6.61 -7.62 -19.57
N GLY A 9 5.57 -8.45 -19.45
CA GLY A 9 5.70 -9.88 -19.15
C GLY A 9 6.01 -10.20 -17.68
N VAL A 10 5.83 -9.22 -16.79
CA VAL A 10 6.07 -9.39 -15.35
C VAL A 10 4.75 -9.62 -14.64
N GLU A 11 4.60 -10.77 -13.98
CA GLU A 11 3.44 -11.11 -13.14
C GLU A 11 3.80 -10.89 -11.65
N PRO A 12 3.51 -9.70 -11.09
CA PRO A 12 3.97 -9.36 -9.74
C PRO A 12 3.05 -9.92 -8.65
N VAL A 13 3.62 -10.07 -7.45
CA VAL A 13 2.89 -9.99 -6.18
C VAL A 13 2.76 -8.52 -5.82
N LEU A 14 1.61 -8.09 -5.33
CA LEU A 14 1.40 -6.75 -4.80
C LEU A 14 1.62 -6.76 -3.28
N VAL A 15 2.50 -5.90 -2.80
CA VAL A 15 2.64 -5.60 -1.37
C VAL A 15 2.13 -4.19 -1.16
N TRP A 16 1.02 -4.06 -0.43
CA TRP A 16 0.31 -2.83 -0.15
C TRP A 16 0.54 -2.45 1.32
N ILE A 17 1.32 -1.41 1.55
CA ILE A 17 1.67 -0.91 2.88
C ILE A 17 0.86 0.36 3.13
N ASP A 18 -0.07 0.32 4.09
CA ASP A 18 -1.05 1.36 4.29
C ASP A 18 -1.71 1.24 5.67
N ALA A 19 -2.07 2.36 6.30
CA ALA A 19 -2.90 2.36 7.49
C ALA A 19 -4.32 1.86 7.21
N HIS A 20 -4.81 2.10 5.99
CA HIS A 20 -6.11 1.66 5.47
C HIS A 20 -5.95 0.37 4.65
N ALA A 21 -7.04 -0.19 4.15
CA ALA A 21 -6.95 -1.30 3.21
C ALA A 21 -7.19 -0.85 1.76
N ASP A 22 -7.81 0.30 1.57
CA ASP A 22 -8.29 0.76 0.26
C ASP A 22 -9.12 -0.30 -0.47
N PHE A 23 -9.88 -1.07 0.33
CA PHE A 23 -10.63 -2.24 -0.11
C PHE A 23 -12.15 -2.01 -0.11
N ASN A 24 -12.54 -0.74 0.05
CA ASN A 24 -13.93 -0.33 -0.09
C ASN A 24 -14.43 -0.48 -1.53
N THR A 25 -15.73 -0.65 -1.65
CA THR A 25 -16.49 -0.52 -2.90
C THR A 25 -17.55 0.56 -2.71
N PRO A 26 -18.26 1.01 -3.74
CA PRO A 26 -19.37 1.95 -3.57
C PRO A 26 -20.42 1.50 -2.54
N GLU A 27 -20.58 0.18 -2.37
CA GLU A 27 -21.56 -0.42 -1.43
C GLU A 27 -21.04 -0.46 0.00
N THR A 28 -19.73 -0.48 0.21
CA THR A 28 -19.13 -0.58 1.55
C THR A 28 -18.61 0.74 2.09
N SER A 29 -18.28 1.68 1.20
CA SER A 29 -17.69 2.98 1.57
C SER A 29 -18.76 3.91 2.17
N PRO A 30 -18.56 4.41 3.41
CA PRO A 30 -19.47 5.39 3.98
C PRO A 30 -19.37 6.77 3.35
N SER A 31 -18.22 7.11 2.76
CA SER A 31 -17.93 8.41 2.14
C SER A 31 -18.10 8.44 0.63
N GLY A 32 -18.08 7.29 -0.03
CA GLY A 32 -17.99 7.18 -1.48
C GLY A 32 -16.64 7.64 -2.06
N PHE A 33 -15.62 7.89 -1.20
CA PHE A 33 -14.31 8.38 -1.63
C PHE A 33 -13.57 7.31 -2.45
N LEU A 34 -13.31 7.62 -3.72
CA LEU A 34 -12.69 6.70 -4.66
C LEU A 34 -11.25 6.30 -4.24
N GLY A 35 -10.56 7.18 -3.50
CA GLY A 35 -9.20 6.89 -2.99
C GLY A 35 -9.16 5.74 -1.99
N GLY A 36 -10.26 5.39 -1.33
CA GLY A 36 -10.35 4.23 -0.45
C GLY A 36 -10.76 2.93 -1.16
N MET A 37 -10.66 2.86 -2.50
CA MET A 37 -11.10 1.72 -3.30
C MET A 37 -10.03 1.07 -4.21
N PRO A 38 -8.81 1.63 -4.36
CA PRO A 38 -7.86 1.16 -5.37
C PRO A 38 -7.50 -0.32 -5.23
N LEU A 39 -7.32 -0.83 -4.03
CA LEU A 39 -6.98 -2.23 -3.83
C LEU A 39 -8.13 -3.16 -4.21
N ALA A 40 -9.38 -2.78 -3.88
CA ALA A 40 -10.57 -3.50 -4.31
C ALA A 40 -10.66 -3.56 -5.85
N MET A 41 -10.46 -2.43 -6.53
CA MET A 41 -10.46 -2.37 -8.00
C MET A 41 -9.38 -3.27 -8.62
N ILE A 42 -8.18 -3.27 -8.05
CA ILE A 42 -7.06 -4.09 -8.53
C ILE A 42 -7.38 -5.59 -8.49
N VAL A 43 -8.13 -6.03 -7.50
CA VAL A 43 -8.53 -7.46 -7.40
C VAL A 43 -9.88 -7.77 -8.06
N GLY A 44 -10.47 -6.80 -8.74
CA GLY A 44 -11.70 -7.01 -9.54
C GLY A 44 -12.98 -6.75 -8.78
N ARG A 45 -12.94 -5.99 -7.68
CA ARG A 45 -14.12 -5.54 -6.93
C ARG A 45 -14.42 -4.07 -7.21
N GLY A 46 -15.70 -3.68 -7.07
CA GLY A 46 -16.15 -2.29 -7.21
C GLY A 46 -16.06 -1.74 -8.65
N PRO A 47 -15.82 -0.42 -8.83
CA PRO A 47 -15.85 0.23 -10.13
C PRO A 47 -14.58 -0.04 -10.94
N LEU A 48 -14.64 -0.90 -11.93
CA LEU A 48 -13.47 -1.37 -12.70
C LEU A 48 -13.04 -0.44 -13.84
N GLY A 49 -13.76 0.64 -14.12
CA GLY A 49 -13.51 1.52 -15.28
C GLY A 49 -12.07 2.00 -15.44
N LEU A 50 -11.38 2.31 -14.33
CA LEU A 50 -9.95 2.67 -14.37
C LEU A 50 -9.06 1.47 -14.75
N CYS A 51 -9.34 0.30 -14.21
CA CYS A 51 -8.60 -0.93 -14.54
C CYS A 51 -8.81 -1.32 -16.00
N ASP A 52 -10.05 -1.27 -16.46
CA ASP A 52 -10.43 -1.58 -17.85
C ASP A 52 -9.76 -0.61 -18.85
N SER A 53 -9.75 0.71 -18.54
CA SER A 53 -9.15 1.72 -19.40
C SER A 53 -7.65 1.50 -19.68
N VAL A 54 -6.95 0.86 -18.76
CA VAL A 54 -5.53 0.52 -18.90
C VAL A 54 -5.29 -0.95 -19.22
N GLY A 55 -6.36 -1.73 -19.42
CA GLY A 55 -6.28 -3.17 -19.70
C GLY A 55 -5.70 -3.99 -18.56
N LEU A 56 -5.95 -3.59 -17.30
CA LEU A 56 -5.54 -4.33 -16.12
C LEU A 56 -6.56 -5.44 -15.83
N ARG A 57 -6.18 -6.67 -16.05
CA ARG A 57 -6.96 -7.83 -15.56
C ARG A 57 -6.83 -7.93 -14.04
N PRO A 58 -7.88 -8.33 -13.31
CA PRO A 58 -7.83 -8.48 -11.86
C PRO A 58 -6.62 -9.30 -11.40
N LEU A 59 -6.00 -8.86 -10.33
CA LEU A 59 -4.97 -9.62 -9.64
C LEU A 59 -5.66 -10.60 -8.69
N PRO A 60 -5.27 -11.89 -8.64
CA PRO A 60 -5.77 -12.82 -7.63
C PRO A 60 -5.51 -12.27 -6.21
N GLU A 61 -6.50 -12.35 -5.33
CA GLU A 61 -6.40 -11.80 -3.97
C GLU A 61 -5.26 -12.43 -3.16
N ASP A 62 -5.00 -13.72 -3.35
CA ASP A 62 -3.89 -14.44 -2.70
C ASP A 62 -2.49 -14.02 -3.18
N ARG A 63 -2.42 -13.17 -4.23
CA ARG A 63 -1.20 -12.50 -4.68
C ARG A 63 -1.04 -11.09 -4.11
N VAL A 64 -1.86 -10.71 -3.15
CA VAL A 64 -1.81 -9.41 -2.47
C VAL A 64 -1.47 -9.61 -1.00
N TRP A 65 -0.49 -8.84 -0.54
CA TRP A 65 -0.15 -8.68 0.87
C TRP A 65 -0.57 -7.29 1.33
N LEU A 66 -1.54 -7.21 2.24
CA LEU A 66 -1.87 -6.00 2.97
C LEU A 66 -1.00 -5.93 4.22
N ILE A 67 -0.20 -4.89 4.33
CA ILE A 67 0.70 -4.64 5.46
C ILE A 67 0.12 -3.52 6.31
N ASP A 68 -0.16 -3.79 7.54
CA ASP A 68 -0.86 -2.98 8.54
C ASP A 68 -2.39 -3.03 8.33
N GLY A 69 -3.03 -2.08 7.69
CA GLY A 69 -4.49 -2.04 7.55
C GLY A 69 -5.19 -1.94 8.90
N ARG A 70 -4.70 -1.06 9.80
CA ARG A 70 -5.24 -0.92 11.17
C ARG A 70 -6.53 -0.14 11.24
N ASP A 71 -6.75 0.80 10.30
CA ASP A 71 -7.95 1.63 10.23
C ASP A 71 -8.84 1.24 9.06
N LEU A 72 -9.88 0.49 9.34
CA LEU A 72 -10.82 -0.05 8.36
C LEU A 72 -12.24 0.36 8.71
N ASP A 73 -12.99 0.82 7.71
CA ASP A 73 -14.43 0.96 7.82
C ASP A 73 -15.11 -0.36 8.18
N LYS A 74 -16.27 -0.30 8.84
CA LYS A 74 -16.97 -1.51 9.35
C LYS A 74 -17.24 -2.55 8.25
N LEU A 75 -17.76 -2.12 7.11
CA LEU A 75 -18.08 -3.03 6.00
C LEU A 75 -16.84 -3.44 5.22
N GLU A 76 -15.85 -2.54 5.11
CA GLU A 76 -14.55 -2.85 4.54
C GLU A 76 -13.84 -3.96 5.32
N ARG A 77 -13.85 -3.91 6.66
CA ARG A 77 -13.31 -4.97 7.52
C ARG A 77 -13.93 -6.32 7.21
N VAL A 78 -15.27 -6.37 7.06
CA VAL A 78 -15.97 -7.61 6.68
C VAL A 78 -15.50 -8.10 5.32
N ALA A 79 -15.32 -7.19 4.36
CA ALA A 79 -14.85 -7.55 3.02
C ALA A 79 -13.41 -8.06 3.03
N VAL A 80 -12.52 -7.41 3.80
CA VAL A 80 -11.12 -7.83 3.97
C VAL A 80 -11.03 -9.18 4.69
N ASP A 81 -11.77 -9.37 5.76
CA ASP A 81 -11.76 -10.61 6.55
C ASP A 81 -12.35 -11.81 5.75
N GLY A 82 -13.26 -11.55 4.82
CA GLY A 82 -13.84 -12.54 3.91
C GLY A 82 -13.05 -12.76 2.61
N SER A 83 -11.92 -12.06 2.42
CA SER A 83 -11.09 -12.13 1.22
C SER A 83 -9.96 -13.16 1.33
N ALA A 84 -9.29 -13.43 0.22
CA ALA A 84 -8.05 -14.22 0.19
C ALA A 84 -6.78 -13.35 0.31
N LEU A 85 -6.90 -12.07 0.65
CA LEU A 85 -5.76 -11.19 0.92
C LEU A 85 -4.89 -11.77 2.03
N ARG A 86 -3.58 -11.77 1.83
CA ARG A 86 -2.63 -12.10 2.89
C ARG A 86 -2.35 -10.86 3.73
N ARG A 87 -2.22 -11.02 5.04
CA ARG A 87 -2.08 -9.88 5.96
C ARG A 87 -0.95 -10.08 6.95
N THR A 88 -0.22 -9.01 7.23
CA THR A 88 0.74 -8.95 8.33
C THR A 88 0.99 -7.50 8.74
N GLY A 89 1.59 -7.29 9.90
CA GLY A 89 2.06 -5.95 10.30
C GLY A 89 3.47 -5.64 9.78
N MET A 90 3.99 -4.46 10.11
CA MET A 90 5.30 -3.98 9.65
C MET A 90 6.46 -4.91 10.06
N ALA A 91 6.40 -5.51 11.24
CA ALA A 91 7.40 -6.49 11.68
C ALA A 91 7.43 -7.75 10.78
N GLY A 92 6.25 -8.19 10.31
CA GLY A 92 6.14 -9.32 9.39
C GLY A 92 6.66 -8.99 7.99
N LEU A 93 6.50 -7.74 7.53
CA LEU A 93 7.09 -7.27 6.27
C LEU A 93 8.60 -7.50 6.22
N ALA A 94 9.32 -7.15 7.29
CA ALA A 94 10.78 -7.31 7.35
C ALA A 94 11.24 -8.76 7.14
N SER A 95 10.39 -9.73 7.51
CA SER A 95 10.68 -11.16 7.41
C SER A 95 10.11 -11.81 6.15
N LEU A 96 9.27 -11.10 5.39
CA LEU A 96 8.57 -11.65 4.23
C LEU A 96 9.54 -11.96 3.10
N ARG A 97 9.43 -13.17 2.52
CA ARG A 97 10.20 -13.64 1.38
C ARG A 97 9.23 -14.13 0.31
N LEU A 98 9.37 -13.63 -0.91
CA LEU A 98 8.48 -13.90 -2.03
C LEU A 98 9.29 -14.38 -3.25
N ASP A 99 8.87 -15.49 -3.84
CA ASP A 99 9.54 -16.08 -5.00
C ASP A 99 9.18 -15.42 -6.33
N ALA A 100 8.30 -14.40 -6.30
CA ALA A 100 7.84 -13.66 -7.47
C ALA A 100 8.33 -12.20 -7.45
N PRO A 101 8.39 -11.52 -8.62
CA PRO A 101 8.62 -10.08 -8.65
C PRO A 101 7.56 -9.34 -7.84
N VAL A 102 7.96 -8.24 -7.21
CA VAL A 102 7.09 -7.46 -6.32
C VAL A 102 6.79 -6.09 -6.92
N HIS A 103 5.52 -5.68 -6.91
CA HIS A 103 5.14 -4.28 -6.89
C HIS A 103 4.96 -3.88 -5.43
N LEU A 104 5.83 -3.01 -4.93
CA LEU A 104 5.79 -2.48 -3.59
C LEU A 104 5.09 -1.12 -3.60
N HIS A 105 3.90 -1.05 -3.01
CA HIS A 105 3.17 0.19 -2.79
C HIS A 105 3.26 0.59 -1.32
N LEU A 106 3.44 1.88 -1.07
CA LEU A 106 3.42 2.46 0.26
C LEU A 106 2.57 3.73 0.26
N ASP A 107 1.53 3.73 1.10
CA ASP A 107 0.91 4.97 1.54
C ASP A 107 1.66 5.50 2.76
N ILE A 108 1.97 6.81 2.75
CA ILE A 108 2.77 7.41 3.82
C ILE A 108 2.00 7.51 5.13
N ASP A 109 0.68 7.39 5.10
CA ASP A 109 -0.17 7.41 6.28
C ASP A 109 -0.06 6.16 7.15
N VAL A 110 0.61 5.10 6.65
CA VAL A 110 1.01 3.95 7.46
C VAL A 110 1.86 4.39 8.65
N ILE A 111 2.68 5.43 8.48
CA ILE A 111 3.51 6.00 9.56
C ILE A 111 2.62 6.70 10.58
N ASP A 112 2.99 6.59 11.85
CA ASP A 112 2.26 7.26 12.93
C ASP A 112 2.02 8.75 12.62
N ALA A 113 0.78 9.20 12.81
CA ALA A 113 0.37 10.58 12.53
C ALA A 113 1.19 11.65 13.28
N ALA A 114 1.84 11.29 14.40
CA ALA A 114 2.72 12.20 15.12
C ALA A 114 4.05 12.46 14.38
N GLU A 115 4.51 11.51 13.55
CA GLU A 115 5.74 11.63 12.78
C GLU A 115 5.51 12.07 11.32
N ALA A 116 4.37 11.70 10.72
CA ALA A 116 4.02 12.02 9.34
C ALA A 116 2.61 12.62 9.21
N PRO A 117 2.35 13.83 9.77
CA PRO A 117 1.01 14.44 9.82
C PRO A 117 0.53 15.02 8.49
N GLY A 118 1.40 15.23 7.50
CA GLY A 118 1.10 15.90 6.24
C GLY A 118 0.42 15.00 5.22
N ASN A 119 -0.67 14.34 5.60
CA ASN A 119 -1.55 13.56 4.74
C ASN A 119 -3.03 13.90 5.03
N ASN A 120 -3.96 13.45 4.18
CA ASN A 120 -5.39 13.77 4.32
C ASN A 120 -6.11 12.89 5.36
N TYR A 121 -5.56 11.74 5.69
CA TYR A 121 -6.18 10.72 6.54
C TYR A 121 -5.18 10.18 7.58
N PRO A 122 -4.64 11.05 8.45
CA PRO A 122 -3.62 10.64 9.41
C PRO A 122 -4.18 9.69 10.46
N VAL A 123 -3.55 8.55 10.63
CA VAL A 123 -3.97 7.50 11.58
C VAL A 123 -2.92 7.34 12.68
N PRO A 124 -3.28 7.48 13.96
CA PRO A 124 -2.37 7.24 15.08
C PRO A 124 -2.06 5.75 15.30
N GLY A 125 -1.02 5.47 16.06
CA GLY A 125 -0.65 4.10 16.47
C GLY A 125 0.07 3.30 15.38
N GLY A 126 0.55 3.96 14.33
CA GLY A 126 1.37 3.35 13.29
C GLY A 126 2.84 3.16 13.70
N PRO A 127 3.63 2.52 12.82
CA PRO A 127 5.08 2.46 12.99
C PRO A 127 5.70 3.86 12.90
N SER A 128 6.82 4.06 13.60
CA SER A 128 7.67 5.23 13.42
C SER A 128 8.30 5.25 12.02
N VAL A 129 8.81 6.40 11.60
CA VAL A 129 9.64 6.53 10.38
C VAL A 129 10.82 5.56 10.42
N ALA A 130 11.46 5.40 11.58
CA ALA A 130 12.63 4.52 11.72
C ALA A 130 12.26 3.04 11.53
N GLU A 131 11.16 2.59 12.11
CA GLU A 131 10.68 1.21 11.96
C GLU A 131 10.26 0.93 10.51
N THR A 132 9.56 1.88 9.87
CA THR A 132 9.15 1.77 8.46
C THR A 132 10.37 1.67 7.55
N VAL A 133 11.38 2.54 7.74
CA VAL A 133 12.66 2.51 6.99
C VAL A 133 13.37 1.17 7.17
N ALA A 134 13.46 0.66 8.40
CA ALA A 134 14.13 -0.60 8.70
C ALA A 134 13.41 -1.79 8.03
N ALA A 135 12.08 -1.85 8.14
CA ALA A 135 11.28 -2.92 7.55
C ALA A 135 11.34 -2.90 6.01
N CYS A 136 11.18 -1.72 5.39
CA CYS A 136 11.29 -1.57 3.94
C CYS A 136 12.67 -1.97 3.42
N ARG A 137 13.74 -1.53 4.09
CA ARG A 137 15.12 -1.91 3.73
C ARG A 137 15.35 -3.42 3.81
N ALA A 138 14.90 -4.07 4.89
CA ALA A 138 15.01 -5.51 5.05
C ALA A 138 14.22 -6.26 3.96
N PHE A 139 13.03 -5.76 3.63
CA PHE A 139 12.18 -6.35 2.60
C PHE A 139 12.82 -6.25 1.21
N VAL A 140 13.27 -5.06 0.78
CA VAL A 140 13.84 -4.88 -0.57
C VAL A 140 15.17 -5.60 -0.71
N GLY A 141 15.97 -5.69 0.35
CA GLY A 141 17.24 -6.45 0.35
C GLY A 141 17.05 -7.97 0.22
N ALA A 142 15.83 -8.47 0.41
CA ALA A 142 15.54 -9.90 0.40
C ALA A 142 14.56 -10.34 -0.70
N ASN A 143 14.02 -9.39 -1.48
CA ASN A 143 13.00 -9.66 -2.48
C ASN A 143 13.32 -8.93 -3.80
N ARG A 144 12.87 -9.49 -4.92
CA ARG A 144 13.01 -8.85 -6.23
C ARG A 144 11.90 -7.80 -6.42
N VAL A 145 12.15 -6.55 -6.06
CA VAL A 145 11.22 -5.44 -6.27
C VAL A 145 11.31 -4.96 -7.71
N ALA A 146 10.24 -5.15 -8.48
CA ALA A 146 10.16 -4.77 -9.89
C ALA A 146 9.61 -3.35 -10.09
N ALA A 147 8.84 -2.84 -9.13
CA ALA A 147 8.32 -1.48 -9.16
C ALA A 147 7.97 -0.99 -7.76
N ILE A 148 8.06 0.32 -7.56
CA ILE A 148 7.70 1.01 -6.34
C ILE A 148 6.70 2.11 -6.67
N SER A 149 5.70 2.31 -5.81
CA SER A 149 4.81 3.46 -5.83
C SER A 149 4.60 3.98 -4.41
N VAL A 150 4.46 5.29 -4.28
CA VAL A 150 4.21 5.97 -3.00
C VAL A 150 3.04 6.93 -3.18
N SER A 151 2.16 6.99 -2.19
CA SER A 151 0.98 7.86 -2.14
C SER A 151 0.82 8.54 -0.77
N GLY A 152 -0.24 9.30 -0.60
CA GLY A 152 -0.72 9.85 0.66
C GLY A 152 -0.11 11.19 1.07
N TRP A 153 1.08 11.58 0.60
CA TRP A 153 1.65 12.87 0.97
C TRP A 153 0.85 14.05 0.40
N ALA A 154 0.37 14.91 1.29
CA ALA A 154 -0.34 16.14 0.97
C ALA A 154 0.54 17.36 1.30
N GLY A 155 1.30 17.85 0.33
CA GLY A 155 2.26 18.94 0.54
C GLY A 155 1.66 20.22 1.14
N ALA A 156 0.37 20.51 0.85
CA ALA A 156 -0.33 21.65 1.43
C ALA A 156 -0.59 21.52 2.94
N LEU A 157 -0.60 20.31 3.48
CA LEU A 157 -0.79 19.99 4.89
C LEU A 157 0.54 19.83 5.63
N ASP A 158 1.64 19.59 4.91
CA ASP A 158 2.97 19.34 5.48
C ASP A 158 3.74 20.65 5.72
N ARG A 159 3.26 21.44 6.68
CA ARG A 159 3.74 22.82 6.93
C ARG A 159 5.19 22.88 7.42
N ASP A 160 5.65 21.86 8.11
CA ASP A 160 6.99 21.78 8.69
C ASP A 160 7.93 20.83 7.92
N GLY A 161 7.46 20.22 6.84
CA GLY A 161 8.23 19.33 5.98
C GLY A 161 8.56 17.96 6.59
N ARG A 162 7.97 17.60 7.74
CA ARG A 162 8.24 16.30 8.39
C ARG A 162 7.82 15.12 7.55
N THR A 163 6.64 15.18 6.95
CA THR A 163 6.14 14.11 6.11
C THR A 163 6.95 13.97 4.82
N GLN A 164 7.35 15.10 4.20
CA GLN A 164 8.27 15.10 3.07
C GLN A 164 9.60 14.41 3.43
N ALA A 165 10.16 14.75 4.60
CA ALA A 165 11.40 14.15 5.07
C ALA A 165 11.23 12.65 5.35
N ALA A 166 10.09 12.21 5.90
CA ALA A 166 9.75 10.81 6.09
C ALA A 166 9.65 10.08 4.74
N CYS A 167 8.91 10.64 3.76
CA CYS A 167 8.83 10.10 2.39
C CYS A 167 10.22 9.90 1.78
N ALA A 168 11.10 10.91 1.86
CA ALA A 168 12.44 10.84 1.30
C ALA A 168 13.28 9.72 1.94
N ARG A 169 13.19 9.57 3.27
CA ARG A 169 13.90 8.51 4.00
C ARG A 169 13.41 7.12 3.64
N VAL A 170 12.10 6.93 3.54
CA VAL A 170 11.50 5.65 3.17
C VAL A 170 11.83 5.30 1.72
N LEU A 171 11.67 6.25 0.79
CA LEU A 171 12.04 6.06 -0.62
C LEU A 171 13.52 5.68 -0.77
N ALA A 172 14.42 6.36 -0.07
CA ALA A 172 15.84 6.01 -0.07
C ALA A 172 16.09 4.57 0.41
N ALA A 173 15.33 4.12 1.43
CA ALA A 173 15.44 2.74 1.91
C ALA A 173 14.88 1.71 0.92
N MET A 174 13.79 2.06 0.20
CA MET A 174 13.15 1.18 -0.78
C MET A 174 13.93 1.07 -2.10
N THR A 175 14.76 2.09 -2.43
CA THR A 175 15.55 2.15 -3.67
C THR A 175 17.02 1.85 -3.47
N ALA A 176 17.46 1.63 -2.23
CA ALA A 176 18.84 1.24 -1.95
C ALA A 176 19.16 -0.09 -2.64
N SER A 177 20.20 -0.10 -3.45
CA SER A 177 20.77 -1.35 -3.97
C SER A 177 21.32 -2.19 -2.82
N PRO A 178 21.15 -3.52 -2.84
CA PRO A 178 21.73 -4.41 -1.84
C PRO A 178 23.24 -4.34 -1.78
#